data_1b3efd2cf6edd837fad24e9539825c89
#
_entry.id   1b3efd2cf6edd837fad24e9539825c89
#
_cell.length_a   1.000
_cell.length_b   1.000
_cell.length_c   1.000
_cell.angle_alpha   90.00
_cell.angle_beta   90.00
_cell.angle_gamma   90.00
#
_symmetry.space_group_name_H-M   'P 1'
#
loop_
_entity.id
_entity.type
_entity.pdbx_description
1 polymer ?
#
loop_
_entity_poly.entity_id
_entity_poly.type
_entity_poly.pdbx_seq_one_letter_code
_entity_poly.pdbx_strand_id
1 'polypeptide(L)'
;MADSKNVLTATDGNFEADVLKSPQLAIIDFWAEWCGPCRMLAPTVAEVADEFAGKVKVYKMNVDENPGTPSRFHVRGIPTILFFKNGAAVDQLVGNHPKATLVSTIQKHL
;
A
#
# COMPACT_ATOMS: atom_id res chain seq x y z
N MET A 1 7.92 11.83 -5.44
CA MET A 1 7.85 10.53 -4.72
C MET A 1 9.14 9.75 -4.95
N ALA A 2 9.61 9.05 -3.95
CA ALA A 2 10.72 8.13 -4.13
C ALA A 2 10.27 6.97 -5.05
N ASP A 3 11.14 6.60 -5.98
CA ASP A 3 10.80 5.58 -6.98
C ASP A 3 11.50 4.26 -6.67
N SER A 4 10.77 3.19 -6.84
CA SER A 4 11.30 1.83 -6.86
C SER A 4 10.50 1.05 -7.91
N LYS A 5 11.19 0.25 -8.72
CA LYS A 5 10.53 -0.63 -9.69
C LYS A 5 9.65 -1.67 -9.00
N ASN A 6 9.86 -1.88 -7.70
CA ASN A 6 9.10 -2.84 -6.90
C ASN A 6 7.84 -2.21 -6.27
N VAL A 7 7.65 -0.90 -6.40
CA VAL A 7 6.39 -0.25 -6.04
C VAL A 7 5.54 -0.14 -7.30
N LEU A 8 4.48 -0.93 -7.34
CA LEU A 8 3.58 -1.01 -8.49
C LEU A 8 2.44 -0.01 -8.34
N THR A 9 1.76 0.28 -9.45
CA THR A 9 0.62 1.20 -9.42
C THR A 9 -0.68 0.41 -9.35
N ALA A 10 -1.49 0.69 -8.32
CA ALA A 10 -2.84 0.17 -8.23
C ALA A 10 -3.83 1.24 -8.68
N THR A 11 -4.89 0.81 -9.35
CA THR A 11 -6.00 1.66 -9.80
C THR A 11 -7.30 1.00 -9.43
N ASP A 12 -8.40 1.76 -9.48
CA ASP A 12 -9.72 1.17 -9.31
C ASP A 12 -9.96 0.03 -10.32
N GLY A 13 -9.39 0.17 -11.52
CA GLY A 13 -9.56 -0.82 -12.59
C GLY A 13 -8.78 -2.11 -12.41
N ASN A 14 -7.59 -2.07 -11.81
CA ASN A 14 -6.77 -3.27 -11.64
C ASN A 14 -6.82 -3.87 -10.23
N PHE A 15 -7.51 -3.23 -9.30
CA PHE A 15 -7.52 -3.64 -7.89
C PHE A 15 -7.97 -5.09 -7.71
N GLU A 16 -9.09 -5.49 -8.31
CA GLU A 16 -9.61 -6.86 -8.17
C GLU A 16 -8.60 -7.90 -8.65
N ALA A 17 -8.10 -7.74 -9.87
CA ALA A 17 -7.25 -8.74 -10.50
C ALA A 17 -5.86 -8.80 -9.87
N ASP A 18 -5.28 -7.65 -9.55
CA ASP A 18 -3.89 -7.57 -9.14
C ASP A 18 -3.70 -7.63 -7.63
N VAL A 19 -4.63 -7.05 -6.87
CA VAL A 19 -4.51 -6.98 -5.41
C VAL A 19 -5.32 -8.06 -4.72
N LEU A 20 -6.63 -8.10 -4.94
CA LEU A 20 -7.49 -9.07 -4.24
C LEU A 20 -7.18 -10.52 -4.64
N LYS A 21 -6.84 -10.76 -5.89
CA LYS A 21 -6.51 -12.11 -6.37
C LYS A 21 -5.05 -12.46 -6.24
N SER A 22 -4.25 -11.60 -5.60
CA SER A 22 -2.83 -11.90 -5.41
C SER A 22 -2.64 -13.14 -4.52
N PRO A 23 -1.79 -14.10 -4.94
CA PRO A 23 -1.45 -15.24 -4.09
C PRO A 23 -0.49 -14.86 -2.96
N GLN A 24 0.10 -13.67 -3.04
CA GLN A 24 1.03 -13.15 -2.05
C GLN A 24 0.34 -12.07 -1.21
N LEU A 25 0.87 -11.79 -0.03
CA LEU A 25 0.49 -10.59 0.72
C LEU A 25 0.66 -9.38 -0.19
N ALA A 26 -0.38 -8.55 -0.30
CA ALA A 26 -0.35 -7.34 -1.10
C ALA A 26 -0.66 -6.16 -0.21
N ILE A 27 0.11 -5.08 -0.35
CA ILE A 27 -0.13 -3.86 0.42
C ILE A 27 -0.35 -2.69 -0.52
N ILE A 28 -1.21 -1.76 -0.13
CA ILE A 28 -1.47 -0.54 -0.89
C ILE A 28 -1.21 0.67 0.00
N ASP A 29 -0.34 1.56 -0.49
CA ASP A 29 -0.14 2.89 0.07
C ASP A 29 -1.09 3.86 -0.65
N PHE A 30 -2.13 4.31 0.04
CA PHE A 30 -3.05 5.33 -0.47
C PHE A 30 -2.45 6.71 -0.24
N TRP A 31 -2.29 7.48 -1.31
CA TRP A 31 -1.57 8.75 -1.29
C TRP A 31 -2.19 9.78 -2.23
N ALA A 32 -1.73 11.03 -2.13
CA ALA A 32 -2.06 12.10 -3.07
C ALA A 32 -0.86 13.05 -3.23
N GLU A 33 -0.81 13.74 -4.37
CA GLU A 33 0.28 14.67 -4.67
C GLU A 33 0.43 15.77 -3.63
N TRP A 34 -0.68 16.29 -3.12
CA TRP A 34 -0.71 17.40 -2.16
C TRP A 34 -0.38 16.96 -0.72
N CYS A 35 -0.23 15.70 -0.48
CA CYS A 35 -0.10 15.16 0.88
C CYS A 35 1.37 15.11 1.31
N GLY A 36 1.77 16.03 2.20
CA GLY A 36 3.12 16.08 2.74
C GLY A 36 3.56 14.80 3.45
N PRO A 37 2.77 14.29 4.41
CA PRO A 37 3.11 13.02 5.09
C PRO A 37 3.22 11.84 4.15
N CYS A 38 2.45 11.81 3.06
CA CYS A 38 2.56 10.77 2.03
C CYS A 38 3.93 10.79 1.38
N ARG A 39 4.43 12.00 1.07
CA ARG A 39 5.77 12.16 0.48
C ARG A 39 6.86 11.74 1.46
N MET A 40 6.66 11.97 2.76
CA MET A 40 7.61 11.55 3.79
C MET A 40 7.65 10.02 3.92
N LEU A 41 6.52 9.36 3.74
CA LEU A 41 6.42 7.89 3.82
C LEU A 41 6.97 7.19 2.57
N ALA A 42 6.97 7.85 1.42
CA ALA A 42 7.33 7.24 0.15
C ALA A 42 8.69 6.53 0.14
N PRO A 43 9.78 7.09 0.69
CA PRO A 43 11.06 6.37 0.75
C PRO A 43 10.98 5.08 1.57
N THR A 44 10.24 5.09 2.67
CA THR A 44 10.04 3.91 3.52
C THR A 44 9.31 2.82 2.75
N VAL A 45 8.25 3.18 2.02
CA VAL A 45 7.51 2.24 1.19
C VAL A 45 8.39 1.64 0.11
N ALA A 46 9.23 2.45 -0.54
CA ALA A 46 10.17 1.98 -1.56
C ALA A 46 11.19 0.98 -0.97
N GLU A 47 11.75 1.28 0.21
CA GLU A 47 12.68 0.37 0.88
C GLU A 47 12.02 -0.97 1.22
N VAL A 48 10.80 -0.94 1.74
CA VAL A 48 10.05 -2.14 2.07
C VAL A 48 9.75 -2.96 0.82
N ALA A 49 9.36 -2.30 -0.27
CA ALA A 49 9.11 -2.99 -1.54
C ALA A 49 10.34 -3.71 -2.04
N ASP A 50 11.52 -3.08 -1.94
CA ASP A 50 12.76 -3.69 -2.38
C ASP A 50 13.18 -4.85 -1.46
N GLU A 51 13.01 -4.69 -0.15
CA GLU A 51 13.40 -5.71 0.82
C GLU A 51 12.56 -6.97 0.71
N PHE A 52 11.27 -6.82 0.42
CA PHE A 52 10.34 -7.95 0.32
C PHE A 52 10.00 -8.34 -1.12
N ALA A 53 10.80 -7.90 -2.09
CA ALA A 53 10.59 -8.25 -3.50
C ALA A 53 10.53 -9.77 -3.66
N GLY A 54 9.51 -10.24 -4.39
CA GLY A 54 9.27 -11.67 -4.58
C GLY A 54 8.44 -12.33 -3.48
N LYS A 55 8.24 -11.66 -2.34
CA LYS A 55 7.46 -12.18 -1.21
C LYS A 55 6.18 -11.40 -0.95
N VAL A 56 6.24 -10.09 -1.16
CA VAL A 56 5.12 -9.17 -0.92
C VAL A 56 4.96 -8.29 -2.14
N LYS A 57 3.73 -8.08 -2.58
CA LYS A 57 3.41 -7.13 -3.63
C LYS A 57 3.10 -5.78 -3.00
N VAL A 58 3.82 -4.74 -3.40
CA VAL A 58 3.65 -3.39 -2.87
C VAL A 58 3.12 -2.48 -3.96
N TYR A 59 2.00 -1.82 -3.67
CA TYR A 59 1.32 -0.91 -4.60
C TYR A 59 1.19 0.47 -3.99
N LYS A 60 1.09 1.48 -4.85
CA LYS A 60 0.62 2.81 -4.48
C LYS A 60 -0.64 3.13 -5.26
N MET A 61 -1.58 3.82 -4.64
CA MET A 61 -2.82 4.24 -5.29
C MET A 61 -3.09 5.70 -5.00
N ASN A 62 -3.14 6.52 -6.05
CA ASN A 62 -3.48 7.94 -5.92
C ASN A 62 -5.00 8.07 -5.72
N VAL A 63 -5.40 8.58 -4.55
CA VAL A 63 -6.82 8.64 -4.17
C VAL A 63 -7.61 9.66 -4.98
N ASP A 64 -6.94 10.69 -5.52
CA ASP A 64 -7.63 11.69 -6.33
C ASP A 64 -8.03 11.12 -7.69
N GLU A 65 -7.23 10.20 -8.22
CA GLU A 65 -7.49 9.54 -9.51
C GLU A 65 -8.32 8.27 -9.35
N ASN A 66 -8.38 7.71 -8.15
CA ASN A 66 -9.00 6.42 -7.88
C ASN A 66 -9.85 6.49 -6.62
N PRO A 67 -11.04 7.12 -6.68
CA PRO A 67 -11.87 7.31 -5.50
C PRO A 67 -12.65 6.08 -5.06
N GLY A 68 -12.84 5.10 -5.92
CA GLY A 68 -13.68 3.93 -5.64
C GLY A 68 -13.10 3.01 -4.58
N THR A 69 -11.84 2.62 -4.72
CA THR A 69 -11.19 1.68 -3.78
C THR A 69 -11.07 2.25 -2.36
N PRO A 70 -10.55 3.50 -2.17
CA PRO A 70 -10.50 4.04 -0.81
C PRO A 70 -11.88 4.16 -0.17
N SER A 71 -12.91 4.52 -0.94
CA SER A 71 -14.27 4.58 -0.44
C SER A 71 -14.77 3.21 0.00
N ARG A 72 -14.52 2.18 -0.81
CA ARG A 72 -14.92 0.79 -0.53
C ARG A 72 -14.38 0.27 0.80
N PHE A 73 -13.14 0.65 1.15
CA PHE A 73 -12.48 0.20 2.38
C PHE A 73 -12.45 1.25 3.48
N HIS A 74 -13.25 2.31 3.35
CA HIS A 74 -13.41 3.36 4.36
C HIS A 74 -12.09 4.08 4.70
N VAL A 75 -11.24 4.26 3.70
CA VAL A 75 -10.03 5.05 3.82
C VAL A 75 -10.42 6.53 3.86
N ARG A 76 -10.26 7.18 5.01
CA ARG A 76 -10.68 8.57 5.21
C ARG A 76 -9.53 9.54 5.34
N GLY A 77 -8.36 9.06 5.69
CA GLY A 77 -7.16 9.87 5.83
C GLY A 77 -6.01 9.27 5.08
N ILE A 78 -5.05 10.08 4.68
CA ILE A 78 -3.85 9.63 3.98
C ILE A 78 -2.61 10.22 4.66
N PRO A 79 -1.46 9.48 4.62
CA PRO A 79 -1.34 8.15 4.03
C PRO A 79 -2.05 7.08 4.86
N THR A 80 -2.56 6.07 4.17
CA THR A 80 -3.08 4.85 4.80
C THR A 80 -2.50 3.68 4.02
N ILE A 81 -1.98 2.70 4.74
CA ILE A 81 -1.52 1.44 4.13
C ILE A 81 -2.51 0.34 4.51
N LEU A 82 -3.10 -0.31 3.50
CA LEU A 82 -3.93 -1.48 3.71
C LEU A 82 -3.16 -2.74 3.32
N PHE A 83 -3.36 -3.79 4.09
CA PHE A 83 -2.74 -5.10 3.88
C PHE A 83 -3.82 -6.09 3.47
N PHE A 84 -3.61 -6.77 2.34
CA PHE A 84 -4.56 -7.72 1.76
C PHE A 84 -3.94 -9.11 1.69
N LYS A 85 -4.69 -10.11 2.13
CA LYS A 85 -4.29 -11.50 2.02
C LYS A 85 -5.51 -12.36 1.76
N ASN A 86 -5.41 -13.25 0.77
CA ASN A 86 -6.49 -14.16 0.42
C ASN A 86 -7.81 -13.44 0.11
N GLY A 87 -7.74 -12.29 -0.56
CA GLY A 87 -8.91 -11.54 -0.97
C GLY A 87 -9.56 -10.67 0.09
N ALA A 88 -8.93 -10.48 1.24
CA ALA A 88 -9.48 -9.69 2.34
C ALA A 88 -8.47 -8.71 2.90
N ALA A 89 -8.95 -7.56 3.37
CA ALA A 89 -8.12 -6.63 4.14
C ALA A 89 -7.88 -7.21 5.52
N VAL A 90 -6.61 -7.45 5.87
CA VAL A 90 -6.23 -8.11 7.12
C VAL A 90 -5.60 -7.17 8.13
N ASP A 91 -5.14 -5.99 7.70
CA ASP A 91 -4.53 -5.01 8.60
C ASP A 91 -4.50 -3.64 7.95
N GLN A 92 -4.26 -2.59 8.75
CA GLN A 92 -4.07 -1.23 8.25
C GLN A 92 -3.13 -0.44 9.15
N LEU A 93 -2.42 0.51 8.54
CA LEU A 93 -1.63 1.52 9.22
C LEU A 93 -2.03 2.89 8.70
N VAL A 94 -2.43 3.78 9.59
CA VAL A 94 -2.84 5.15 9.24
C VAL A 94 -1.74 6.11 9.68
N GLY A 95 -1.30 6.98 8.78
CA GLY A 95 -0.28 7.97 9.04
C GLY A 95 1.12 7.52 8.64
N ASN A 96 2.10 8.39 8.90
CA ASN A 96 3.49 8.12 8.59
C ASN A 96 4.12 7.29 9.71
N HIS A 97 4.30 6.00 9.46
CA HIS A 97 4.90 5.07 10.40
C HIS A 97 6.37 4.79 10.06
N PRO A 98 7.21 4.46 11.04
CA PRO A 98 8.59 4.07 10.77
C PRO A 98 8.65 2.70 10.08
N LYS A 99 9.74 2.46 9.37
CA LYS A 99 9.97 1.21 8.63
C LYS A 99 9.75 -0.03 9.50
N ALA A 100 10.23 0.00 10.75
CA ALA A 100 10.09 -1.14 11.66
C ALA A 100 8.62 -1.55 11.86
N THR A 101 7.70 -0.58 11.89
CA THR A 101 6.28 -0.85 12.04
C THR A 101 5.71 -1.52 10.79
N LEU A 102 6.10 -1.05 9.59
CA LEU A 102 5.69 -1.69 8.35
C LEU A 102 6.21 -3.12 8.28
N VAL A 103 7.48 -3.32 8.59
CA VAL A 103 8.12 -4.64 8.54
C VAL A 103 7.45 -5.60 9.53
N SER A 104 7.20 -5.17 10.76
CA SER A 104 6.57 -6.06 11.76
C SER A 104 5.13 -6.43 11.36
N THR A 105 4.39 -5.51 10.77
CA THR A 105 3.03 -5.77 10.27
C THR A 105 3.06 -6.76 9.11
N ILE A 106 4.01 -6.59 8.18
CA ILE A 106 4.19 -7.53 7.07
C ILE A 106 4.49 -8.94 7.63
N GLN A 107 5.43 -9.04 8.55
CA GLN A 107 5.85 -10.33 9.11
C GLN A 107 4.70 -11.06 9.82
N LYS A 108 3.78 -10.32 10.41
CA LYS A 108 2.61 -10.88 11.05
C LYS A 108 1.71 -11.63 10.08
N HIS A 109 1.71 -11.24 8.79
CA HIS A 109 0.80 -11.77 7.78
C HIS A 109 1.48 -12.55 6.65
N LEU A 110 2.77 -12.77 6.74
CA LEU A 110 3.49 -13.57 5.73
C LEU A 110 3.09 -15.04 5.75
#